data_b2cfb47a82bb7935e46372f3cbe5fa27
#
_entry.id   b2cfb47a82bb7935e46372f3cbe5fa27
#
_cell.length_a   1.000
_cell.length_b   1.000
_cell.length_c   1.000
_cell.angle_alpha   90.00
_cell.angle_beta   90.00
_cell.angle_gamma   90.00
#
_symmetry.space_group_name_H-M   'P 1'
#
loop_
_entity.id
_entity.type
_entity.pdbx_description
1 polymer ?
#
loop_
_entity_poly.entity_id
_entity_poly.type
_entity_poly.pdbx_seq_one_letter_code
_entity_poly.pdbx_strand_id
1 'polypeptide(L)'
;MSNQTRTYTKKERNMYLTGMLGQNLIYNIVATGLYFYFQNVICLPAMALGWIFALARVWDAINDPMMGTIVDRTRTKWGKCRPYLIIFPAIIGVVTVLAFLNGNYATATSNTQKVLIVAWAAVSYIAWGMCFTVCDIPLWGITSLMTEDEDDRGKLLGLARIVAGIGGVGVLVVQIAQVVGGIFEGKGYSQAKASQYGFILTVIIMTVIATVLFEFAGIGTKERVEQAEKKYTFTENFKIMFQNKPFRQILISGILRSPIQLLMLIAMTLITYYYANGDFMNVLKTDDTGAMVGIDWDILVRLAVIAAAVFLGQFIAMGITPSLIRKHEKKSIYNFYSIAGAVPFALLYVFFKIAHGDVKTSMVWVVLTGLCFFFAGAAMGGINVLQSVMIADCVDYEEYHNGVRTDGVFFSGQSFITKLSGGIASILSAAVYHFVGYSDANILKLNEALKSGADFLSYDGGSGAGKYAATMFFLISIPPAIGMVLSALPTIKYAMSDKEHSRILSELVAKRAAQGDDSAE
;
A
#
# COMPACT_ATOMS: atom_id res chain seq x y z
N MET A 1 24.04 33.11 25.32
CA MET A 1 24.15 32.51 23.97
C MET A 1 22.78 31.92 23.67
N SER A 2 22.07 32.40 22.65
CA SER A 2 20.77 31.88 22.29
C SER A 2 20.92 30.40 21.88
N ASN A 3 20.25 29.50 22.61
CA ASN A 3 20.10 28.11 22.20
C ASN A 3 19.33 28.07 20.88
N GLN A 4 20.04 28.21 19.77
CA GLN A 4 19.42 27.93 18.46
C GLN A 4 19.16 26.42 18.41
N THR A 5 17.89 26.05 18.43
CA THR A 5 17.44 24.67 18.20
C THR A 5 18.06 24.15 16.90
N ARG A 6 18.72 23.01 16.97
CA ARG A 6 19.38 22.41 15.80
C ARG A 6 18.32 21.85 14.86
N THR A 7 18.19 22.45 13.67
CA THR A 7 17.22 22.03 12.66
C THR A 7 17.86 21.85 11.29
N TYR A 8 17.14 21.24 10.36
CA TYR A 8 17.59 20.97 9.00
C TYR A 8 17.56 22.23 8.13
N THR A 9 18.42 22.25 7.11
CA THR A 9 18.41 23.28 6.06
C THR A 9 17.36 22.99 4.99
N LYS A 10 16.96 24.01 4.21
CA LYS A 10 16.06 23.83 3.05
C LYS A 10 16.60 22.81 2.04
N LYS A 11 17.93 22.76 1.84
CA LYS A 11 18.57 21.79 0.97
C LYS A 11 18.40 20.36 1.47
N GLU A 12 18.67 20.11 2.73
CA GLU A 12 18.52 18.79 3.36
C GLU A 12 17.09 18.31 3.32
N ARG A 13 16.11 19.19 3.65
CA ARG A 13 14.69 18.91 3.49
C ARG A 13 14.34 18.45 2.07
N ASN A 14 14.75 19.23 1.06
CA ASN A 14 14.42 18.92 -0.33
C ASN A 14 15.08 17.60 -0.77
N MET A 15 16.32 17.33 -0.38
CA MET A 15 17.00 16.06 -0.69
C MET A 15 16.32 14.87 0.00
N TYR A 16 15.89 15.03 1.25
CA TYR A 16 15.09 14.03 1.97
C TYR A 16 13.77 13.75 1.23
N LEU A 17 13.04 14.80 0.83
CA LEU A 17 11.78 14.66 0.10
C LEU A 17 11.97 14.00 -1.28
N THR A 18 13.05 14.31 -1.98
CA THR A 18 13.41 13.64 -3.24
C THR A 18 13.66 12.14 -3.00
N GLY A 19 14.34 11.81 -1.90
CA GLY A 19 14.53 10.40 -1.51
C GLY A 19 13.22 9.68 -1.18
N MET A 20 12.31 10.36 -0.49
CA MET A 20 10.95 9.84 -0.23
C MET A 20 10.18 9.55 -1.53
N LEU A 21 10.31 10.42 -2.55
CA LEU A 21 9.72 10.18 -3.86
C LEU A 21 10.27 8.90 -4.49
N GLY A 22 11.61 8.75 -4.53
CA GLY A 22 12.26 7.56 -5.09
C GLY A 22 11.86 6.27 -4.38
N GLN A 23 11.85 6.27 -3.05
CA GLN A 23 11.44 5.11 -2.24
C GLN A 23 9.99 4.70 -2.53
N ASN A 24 9.07 5.66 -2.59
CA ASN A 24 7.66 5.37 -2.86
C ASN A 24 7.41 4.93 -4.31
N LEU A 25 8.19 5.42 -5.28
CA LEU A 25 8.18 4.88 -6.65
C LEU A 25 8.54 3.40 -6.66
N ILE A 26 9.66 3.00 -6.04
CA ILE A 26 10.08 1.58 -5.95
C ILE A 26 9.01 0.75 -5.24
N TYR A 27 8.47 1.26 -4.13
CA TYR A 27 7.41 0.56 -3.40
C TYR A 27 6.20 0.26 -4.29
N ASN A 28 5.70 1.24 -5.03
CA ASN A 28 4.50 1.10 -5.85
C ASN A 28 4.75 0.25 -7.11
N ILE A 29 5.96 0.30 -7.71
CA ILE A 29 6.36 -0.62 -8.79
C ILE A 29 6.18 -2.07 -8.34
N VAL A 30 6.58 -2.42 -7.13
CA VAL A 30 6.48 -3.79 -6.62
C VAL A 30 5.10 -4.08 -6.03
N ALA A 31 4.57 -3.20 -5.19
CA ALA A 31 3.29 -3.44 -4.52
C ALA A 31 2.13 -3.68 -5.49
N THR A 32 2.14 -2.98 -6.63
CA THR A 32 1.08 -3.08 -7.65
C THR A 32 1.55 -3.88 -8.86
N GLY A 33 2.73 -3.54 -9.39
CA GLY A 33 3.23 -4.10 -10.63
C GLY A 33 3.61 -5.57 -10.52
N LEU A 34 4.23 -5.99 -9.41
CA LEU A 34 4.68 -7.38 -9.26
C LEU A 34 3.51 -8.35 -9.08
N TYR A 35 2.46 -7.95 -8.32
CA TYR A 35 1.26 -8.76 -8.20
C TYR A 35 0.60 -8.98 -9.57
N PHE A 36 0.40 -7.89 -10.33
CA PHE A 36 -0.14 -7.96 -11.69
C PHE A 36 0.73 -8.81 -12.61
N TYR A 37 2.04 -8.60 -12.58
CA TYR A 37 3.01 -9.34 -13.40
C TYR A 37 2.97 -10.84 -13.12
N PHE A 38 2.98 -11.24 -11.86
CA PHE A 38 2.91 -12.64 -11.46
C PHE A 38 1.60 -13.29 -11.87
N GLN A 39 0.48 -12.59 -11.73
CA GLN A 39 -0.83 -13.13 -12.02
C GLN A 39 -1.14 -13.16 -13.51
N ASN A 40 -0.89 -12.06 -14.23
CA ASN A 40 -1.44 -11.85 -15.58
C ASN A 40 -0.38 -11.99 -16.69
N VAL A 41 0.90 -11.86 -16.40
CA VAL A 41 1.98 -11.94 -17.39
C VAL A 41 2.68 -13.29 -17.36
N ILE A 42 3.18 -13.71 -16.19
CA ILE A 42 3.82 -15.02 -16.05
C ILE A 42 2.86 -16.12 -15.59
N CYS A 43 1.63 -15.76 -15.31
CA CYS A 43 0.50 -16.67 -15.06
C CYS A 43 0.76 -17.66 -13.93
N LEU A 44 1.22 -17.21 -12.76
CA LEU A 44 1.37 -18.07 -11.59
C LEU A 44 0.00 -18.58 -11.11
N PRO A 45 -0.07 -19.81 -10.56
CA PRO A 45 -1.26 -20.32 -9.92
C PRO A 45 -1.76 -19.37 -8.83
N ALA A 46 -3.06 -19.05 -8.82
CA ALA A 46 -3.64 -18.06 -7.89
C ALA A 46 -3.32 -18.40 -6.42
N MET A 47 -3.42 -19.69 -6.04
CA MET A 47 -3.11 -20.13 -4.68
C MET A 47 -1.63 -19.95 -4.32
N ALA A 48 -0.70 -20.24 -5.26
CA ALA A 48 0.72 -19.99 -5.04
C ALA A 48 0.99 -18.50 -4.84
N LEU A 49 0.38 -17.66 -5.69
CA LEU A 49 0.46 -16.20 -5.58
C LEU A 49 -0.03 -15.70 -4.20
N GLY A 50 -1.21 -16.16 -3.77
CA GLY A 50 -1.78 -15.80 -2.48
C GLY A 50 -0.86 -16.16 -1.31
N TRP A 51 -0.30 -17.37 -1.30
CA TRP A 51 0.63 -17.80 -0.26
C TRP A 51 1.95 -17.03 -0.29
N ILE A 52 2.52 -16.75 -1.48
CA ILE A 52 3.75 -15.95 -1.60
C ILE A 52 3.56 -14.58 -0.95
N PHE A 53 2.49 -13.88 -1.30
CA PHE A 53 2.24 -12.55 -0.75
C PHE A 53 1.88 -12.58 0.74
N ALA A 54 1.12 -13.57 1.18
CA ALA A 54 0.76 -13.71 2.60
C ALA A 54 1.98 -14.03 3.48
N LEU A 55 2.80 -15.00 3.08
CA LEU A 55 4.00 -15.39 3.83
C LEU A 55 5.03 -14.26 3.87
N ALA A 56 5.19 -13.51 2.77
CA ALA A 56 6.04 -12.34 2.76
C ALA A 56 5.56 -11.28 3.77
N ARG A 57 4.25 -11.05 3.89
CA ARG A 57 3.69 -10.12 4.90
C ARG A 57 3.90 -10.58 6.34
N VAL A 58 3.79 -11.89 6.59
CA VAL A 58 4.12 -12.46 7.91
C VAL A 58 5.61 -12.27 8.21
N TRP A 59 6.46 -12.49 7.20
CA TRP A 59 7.90 -12.26 7.33
C TRP A 59 8.21 -10.78 7.61
N ASP A 60 7.60 -9.85 6.89
CA ASP A 60 7.76 -8.42 7.12
C ASP A 60 7.44 -8.02 8.57
N ALA A 61 6.40 -8.63 9.15
CA ALA A 61 5.99 -8.37 10.53
C ALA A 61 7.08 -8.75 11.57
N ILE A 62 7.95 -9.70 11.23
CA ILE A 62 9.10 -10.11 12.04
C ILE A 62 10.33 -9.25 11.69
N ASN A 63 10.55 -9.04 10.41
CA ASN A 63 11.72 -8.35 9.88
C ASN A 63 11.78 -6.85 10.30
N ASP A 64 10.63 -6.16 10.35
CA ASP A 64 10.59 -4.74 10.69
C ASP A 64 11.13 -4.42 12.09
N PRO A 65 10.68 -5.09 13.18
CA PRO A 65 11.24 -4.86 14.52
C PRO A 65 12.71 -5.31 14.64
N MET A 66 13.10 -6.36 13.92
CA MET A 66 14.50 -6.78 13.86
C MET A 66 15.36 -5.67 13.26
N MET A 67 14.93 -5.11 12.14
CA MET A 67 15.67 -4.05 11.48
C MET A 67 15.68 -2.76 12.31
N GLY A 68 14.58 -2.40 12.96
CA GLY A 68 14.54 -1.30 13.93
C GLY A 68 15.60 -1.45 15.02
N THR A 69 15.72 -2.66 15.58
CA THR A 69 16.75 -2.98 16.59
C THR A 69 18.17 -2.86 16.04
N ILE A 70 18.40 -3.31 14.79
CA ILE A 70 19.71 -3.22 14.14
C ILE A 70 20.09 -1.75 13.92
N VAL A 71 19.17 -0.95 13.38
CA VAL A 71 19.37 0.50 13.18
C VAL A 71 19.67 1.19 14.51
N ASP A 72 18.93 0.86 15.56
CA ASP A 72 19.13 1.46 16.89
C ASP A 72 20.48 1.14 17.51
N ARG A 73 21.09 0.02 17.17
CA ARG A 73 22.43 -0.38 17.60
C ARG A 73 23.55 0.14 16.73
N THR A 74 23.22 0.63 15.54
CA THR A 74 24.22 1.09 14.57
C THR A 74 24.88 2.39 15.03
N ARG A 75 26.22 2.40 15.01
CA ARG A 75 27.05 3.57 15.33
C ARG A 75 28.15 3.65 14.28
N THR A 76 27.99 4.55 13.30
CA THR A 76 28.99 4.78 12.24
C THR A 76 29.38 6.24 12.16
N LYS A 77 30.46 6.52 11.43
CA LYS A 77 30.90 7.90 11.14
C LYS A 77 29.86 8.70 10.33
N TRP A 78 28.94 8.01 9.64
CA TRP A 78 27.89 8.63 8.83
C TRP A 78 26.60 8.86 9.63
N GLY A 79 26.50 8.30 10.83
CA GLY A 79 25.33 8.31 11.69
C GLY A 79 24.74 6.91 11.87
N LYS A 80 23.48 6.86 12.31
CA LYS A 80 22.73 5.65 12.62
C LYS A 80 21.88 5.18 11.42
N CYS A 81 21.15 6.09 10.76
CA CYS A 81 20.23 5.80 9.66
C CYS A 81 20.90 5.94 8.28
N ARG A 82 21.77 6.95 8.11
CA ARG A 82 22.40 7.29 6.83
C ARG A 82 23.16 6.16 6.15
N PRO A 83 23.92 5.28 6.83
CA PRO A 83 24.61 4.18 6.16
C PRO A 83 23.69 3.31 5.33
N TYR A 84 22.49 3.03 5.87
CA TYR A 84 21.47 2.23 5.18
C TYR A 84 20.89 2.97 3.98
N LEU A 85 20.65 4.28 4.11
CA LEU A 85 20.11 5.13 3.05
C LEU A 85 21.11 5.43 1.92
N ILE A 86 22.41 5.19 2.12
CA ILE A 86 23.46 5.37 1.11
C ILE A 86 23.75 4.05 0.38
N ILE A 87 23.70 2.91 1.07
CA ILE A 87 24.16 1.64 0.51
C ILE A 87 23.01 0.85 -0.12
N PHE A 88 21.87 0.81 0.56
CA PHE A 88 20.79 -0.12 0.22
C PHE A 88 19.85 0.33 -0.92
N PRO A 89 19.68 1.61 -1.29
CA PRO A 89 18.85 1.98 -2.43
C PRO A 89 19.28 1.29 -3.72
N ALA A 90 20.59 1.21 -4.00
CA ALA A 90 21.12 0.50 -5.15
C ALA A 90 20.82 -1.01 -5.09
N ILE A 91 20.96 -1.63 -3.90
CA ILE A 91 20.67 -3.05 -3.69
C ILE A 91 19.17 -3.32 -3.91
N ILE A 92 18.29 -2.47 -3.37
CA ILE A 92 16.84 -2.59 -3.60
C ILE A 92 16.51 -2.47 -5.08
N GLY A 93 17.15 -1.53 -5.79
CA GLY A 93 16.99 -1.39 -7.23
C GLY A 93 17.32 -2.68 -7.98
N VAL A 94 18.46 -3.29 -7.68
CA VAL A 94 18.85 -4.58 -8.28
C VAL A 94 17.84 -5.68 -7.95
N VAL A 95 17.47 -5.83 -6.68
CA VAL A 95 16.51 -6.87 -6.25
C VAL A 95 15.11 -6.63 -6.84
N THR A 96 14.70 -5.36 -7.02
CA THR A 96 13.46 -5.02 -7.72
C THR A 96 13.48 -5.56 -9.15
N VAL A 97 14.53 -5.32 -9.92
CA VAL A 97 14.66 -5.84 -11.29
C VAL A 97 14.67 -7.37 -11.28
N LEU A 98 15.44 -8.00 -10.37
CA LEU A 98 15.52 -9.46 -10.26
C LEU A 98 14.16 -10.13 -9.98
N ALA A 99 13.26 -9.47 -9.24
CA ALA A 99 11.93 -9.99 -8.97
C ALA A 99 11.06 -10.11 -10.25
N PHE A 100 11.30 -9.26 -11.25
CA PHE A 100 10.62 -9.33 -12.55
C PHE A 100 11.35 -10.22 -13.58
N LEU A 101 12.57 -10.67 -13.30
CA LEU A 101 13.30 -11.62 -14.14
C LEU A 101 12.88 -13.06 -13.80
N ASN A 102 11.74 -13.49 -14.30
CA ASN A 102 11.18 -14.81 -14.04
C ASN A 102 10.69 -15.47 -15.34
N GLY A 103 10.56 -16.82 -15.34
CA GLY A 103 9.97 -17.57 -16.43
C GLY A 103 8.43 -17.45 -16.47
N ASN A 104 7.83 -17.75 -17.61
CA ASN A 104 6.38 -17.82 -17.72
C ASN A 104 5.90 -19.23 -17.30
N TYR A 105 5.04 -19.28 -16.28
CA TYR A 105 4.56 -20.54 -15.69
C TYR A 105 3.66 -21.33 -16.64
N ALA A 106 2.77 -20.64 -17.38
CA ALA A 106 1.83 -21.31 -18.27
C ALA A 106 2.49 -21.91 -19.52
N THR A 107 3.65 -21.38 -19.96
CA THR A 107 4.41 -21.91 -21.10
C THR A 107 5.50 -22.90 -20.67
N ALA A 108 5.71 -23.11 -19.36
CA ALA A 108 6.70 -24.05 -18.86
C ALA A 108 6.33 -25.51 -19.18
N THR A 109 7.28 -26.25 -19.75
CA THR A 109 7.05 -27.61 -20.28
C THR A 109 7.25 -28.70 -19.21
N SER A 110 8.06 -28.46 -18.18
CA SER A 110 8.33 -29.44 -17.13
C SER A 110 7.85 -28.98 -15.75
N ASN A 111 7.51 -29.96 -14.89
CA ASN A 111 7.17 -29.67 -13.49
C ASN A 111 8.32 -29.00 -12.72
N THR A 112 9.58 -29.38 -13.02
CA THR A 112 10.76 -28.76 -12.42
C THR A 112 10.84 -27.27 -12.75
N GLN A 113 10.61 -26.89 -14.02
CA GLN A 113 10.57 -25.48 -14.42
C GLN A 113 9.47 -24.72 -13.67
N LYS A 114 8.26 -25.29 -13.57
CA LYS A 114 7.14 -24.69 -12.83
C LYS A 114 7.49 -24.45 -11.37
N VAL A 115 8.10 -25.43 -10.70
CA VAL A 115 8.55 -25.30 -9.30
C VAL A 115 9.61 -24.22 -9.17
N LEU A 116 10.59 -24.16 -10.07
CA LEU A 116 11.64 -23.13 -10.05
C LEU A 116 11.08 -21.73 -10.25
N ILE A 117 10.09 -21.54 -11.14
CA ILE A 117 9.42 -20.26 -11.37
C ILE A 117 8.71 -19.79 -10.09
N VAL A 118 7.95 -20.67 -9.44
CA VAL A 118 7.25 -20.35 -8.18
C VAL A 118 8.25 -20.06 -7.06
N ALA A 119 9.29 -20.87 -6.93
CA ALA A 119 10.34 -20.70 -5.93
C ALA A 119 11.09 -19.36 -6.12
N TRP A 120 11.43 -19.01 -7.37
CA TRP A 120 12.07 -17.73 -7.68
C TRP A 120 11.17 -16.55 -7.35
N ALA A 121 9.88 -16.62 -7.69
CA ALA A 121 8.90 -15.59 -7.33
C ALA A 121 8.82 -15.39 -5.81
N ALA A 122 8.79 -16.47 -5.03
CA ALA A 122 8.75 -16.40 -3.58
C ALA A 122 10.04 -15.81 -2.99
N VAL A 123 11.19 -16.35 -3.39
CA VAL A 123 12.51 -15.93 -2.86
C VAL A 123 12.80 -14.47 -3.22
N SER A 124 12.57 -14.08 -4.48
CA SER A 124 12.85 -12.72 -4.93
C SER A 124 11.94 -11.68 -4.26
N TYR A 125 10.66 -12.00 -4.05
CA TYR A 125 9.73 -11.11 -3.36
C TYR A 125 10.05 -10.98 -1.85
N ILE A 126 10.36 -12.07 -1.17
CA ILE A 126 10.78 -12.04 0.24
C ILE A 126 12.10 -11.27 0.38
N ALA A 127 13.09 -11.54 -0.47
CA ALA A 127 14.36 -10.83 -0.47
C ALA A 127 14.18 -9.32 -0.73
N TRP A 128 13.26 -8.97 -1.64
CA TRP A 128 12.90 -7.57 -1.86
C TRP A 128 12.32 -6.92 -0.60
N GLY A 129 11.36 -7.58 0.07
CA GLY A 129 10.77 -7.09 1.32
C GLY A 129 11.83 -6.87 2.41
N MET A 130 12.78 -7.81 2.56
CA MET A 130 13.89 -7.67 3.50
C MET A 130 14.75 -6.45 3.20
N CYS A 131 15.21 -6.30 1.95
CA CYS A 131 16.03 -5.17 1.54
C CYS A 131 15.27 -3.84 1.65
N PHE A 132 13.98 -3.82 1.31
CA PHE A 132 13.14 -2.64 1.41
C PHE A 132 13.03 -2.14 2.85
N THR A 133 12.76 -3.02 3.80
CA THR A 133 12.67 -2.69 5.23
C THR A 133 13.97 -2.10 5.77
N VAL A 134 15.13 -2.56 5.26
CA VAL A 134 16.45 -2.02 5.64
C VAL A 134 16.59 -0.52 5.36
N CYS A 135 15.88 -0.01 4.36
CA CYS A 135 15.85 1.42 4.06
C CYS A 135 14.63 2.14 4.59
N ASP A 136 13.46 1.50 4.58
CA ASP A 136 12.19 2.14 4.96
C ASP A 136 12.23 2.64 6.41
N ILE A 137 12.67 1.78 7.32
CA ILE A 137 12.77 2.14 8.75
C ILE A 137 13.73 3.32 8.98
N PRO A 138 14.99 3.32 8.48
CA PRO A 138 15.87 4.47 8.62
C PRO A 138 15.34 5.72 7.92
N LEU A 139 14.63 5.60 6.79
CA LEU A 139 14.10 6.75 6.07
C LEU A 139 13.05 7.52 6.86
N TRP A 140 12.15 6.81 7.56
CA TRP A 140 11.22 7.44 8.47
C TRP A 140 11.87 7.87 9.77
N GLY A 141 12.79 7.06 10.31
CA GLY A 141 13.50 7.32 11.58
C GLY A 141 14.41 8.52 11.52
N ILE A 142 15.04 8.83 10.38
CA ILE A 142 15.96 9.96 10.27
C ILE A 142 15.29 11.31 10.51
N THR A 143 13.98 11.42 10.33
CA THR A 143 13.22 12.66 10.56
C THR A 143 13.36 13.15 12.00
N SER A 144 13.38 12.25 12.97
CA SER A 144 13.58 12.56 14.39
C SER A 144 15.03 12.91 14.74
N LEU A 145 15.97 12.56 13.86
CA LEU A 145 17.40 12.84 14.03
C LEU A 145 17.85 14.10 13.29
N MET A 146 17.05 14.60 12.34
CA MET A 146 17.37 15.81 11.56
C MET A 146 17.08 17.11 12.31
N THR A 147 16.15 17.10 13.27
CA THR A 147 15.72 18.30 14.00
C THR A 147 15.31 18.00 15.43
N GLU A 148 15.66 18.91 16.34
CA GLU A 148 15.19 18.94 17.74
C GLU A 148 13.82 19.64 17.85
N ASP A 149 13.45 20.45 16.86
CA ASP A 149 12.20 21.21 16.84
C ASP A 149 11.03 20.34 16.42
N GLU A 150 10.00 20.23 17.26
CA GLU A 150 8.81 19.41 17.01
C GLU A 150 7.95 19.95 15.86
N ASP A 151 7.84 21.28 15.72
CA ASP A 151 7.08 21.91 14.64
C ASP A 151 7.73 21.65 13.27
N ASP A 152 9.05 21.79 13.19
CA ASP A 152 9.81 21.49 11.99
C ASP A 152 9.73 20.01 11.62
N ARG A 153 9.76 19.11 12.63
CA ARG A 153 9.54 17.67 12.43
C ARG A 153 8.15 17.39 11.87
N GLY A 154 7.12 18.01 12.45
CA GLY A 154 5.75 17.89 12.00
C GLY A 154 5.57 18.37 10.55
N LYS A 155 6.17 19.51 10.19
CA LYS A 155 6.17 20.04 8.80
C LYS A 155 6.88 19.09 7.84
N LEU A 156 8.04 18.55 8.23
CA LEU A 156 8.81 17.60 7.42
C LEU A 156 8.04 16.34 7.15
N LEU A 157 7.42 15.74 8.18
CA LEU A 157 6.59 14.54 8.05
C LEU A 157 5.34 14.79 7.20
N GLY A 158 4.69 15.96 7.35
CA GLY A 158 3.56 16.35 6.51
C GLY A 158 3.93 16.44 5.03
N LEU A 159 5.05 17.10 4.71
CA LEU A 159 5.58 17.17 3.34
C LEU A 159 5.98 15.79 2.82
N ALA A 160 6.61 14.96 3.66
CA ALA A 160 6.98 13.59 3.29
C ALA A 160 5.76 12.75 2.89
N ARG A 161 4.63 12.88 3.60
CA ARG A 161 3.38 12.19 3.24
C ARG A 161 2.81 12.65 1.89
N ILE A 162 2.87 13.95 1.59
CA ILE A 162 2.45 14.49 0.30
C ILE A 162 3.32 13.93 -0.83
N VAL A 163 4.63 13.97 -0.65
CA VAL A 163 5.59 13.49 -1.66
C VAL A 163 5.51 11.97 -1.83
N ALA A 164 5.29 11.22 -0.74
CA ALA A 164 5.00 9.79 -0.81
C ALA A 164 3.75 9.50 -1.66
N GLY A 165 2.70 10.31 -1.52
CA GLY A 165 1.50 10.24 -2.38
C GLY A 165 1.81 10.49 -3.86
N ILE A 166 2.70 11.45 -4.18
CA ILE A 166 3.17 11.67 -5.56
C ILE A 166 3.95 10.46 -6.07
N GLY A 167 4.77 9.81 -5.22
CA GLY A 167 5.45 8.55 -5.53
C GLY A 167 4.50 7.39 -5.87
N GLY A 168 3.22 7.51 -5.50
CA GLY A 168 2.15 6.61 -5.94
C GLY A 168 2.00 6.50 -7.47
N VAL A 169 2.54 7.43 -8.24
CA VAL A 169 2.65 7.36 -9.71
C VAL A 169 3.37 6.07 -10.17
N GLY A 170 4.17 5.43 -9.31
CA GLY A 170 4.76 4.12 -9.58
C GLY A 170 3.77 3.02 -9.95
N VAL A 171 2.48 3.16 -9.60
CA VAL A 171 1.41 2.21 -10.01
C VAL A 171 1.22 2.18 -11.53
N LEU A 172 1.60 3.23 -12.26
CA LEU A 172 1.54 3.29 -13.74
C LEU A 172 2.53 2.34 -14.42
N VAL A 173 3.38 1.64 -13.67
CA VAL A 173 4.29 0.62 -14.21
C VAL A 173 3.54 -0.40 -15.06
N VAL A 174 2.32 -0.77 -14.68
CA VAL A 174 1.52 -1.76 -15.41
C VAL A 174 1.14 -1.22 -16.79
N GLN A 175 0.60 0.00 -16.85
CA GLN A 175 0.15 0.63 -18.09
C GLN A 175 1.33 0.90 -19.05
N ILE A 176 2.42 1.46 -18.51
CA ILE A 176 3.63 1.73 -19.30
C ILE A 176 4.20 0.41 -19.84
N ALA A 177 4.24 -0.63 -19.01
CA ALA A 177 4.75 -1.94 -19.42
C ALA A 177 3.90 -2.58 -20.54
N GLN A 178 2.59 -2.38 -20.53
CA GLN A 178 1.70 -2.84 -21.61
C GLN A 178 1.98 -2.08 -22.92
N VAL A 179 2.11 -0.76 -22.86
CA VAL A 179 2.48 0.06 -24.04
C VAL A 179 3.83 -0.38 -24.62
N VAL A 180 4.83 -0.57 -23.76
CA VAL A 180 6.17 -1.05 -24.18
C VAL A 180 6.09 -2.48 -24.72
N GLY A 181 5.25 -3.33 -24.12
CA GLY A 181 4.97 -4.69 -24.62
C GLY A 181 4.38 -4.69 -26.04
N GLY A 182 3.44 -3.80 -26.32
CA GLY A 182 2.87 -3.61 -27.65
C GLY A 182 3.93 -3.26 -28.71
N ILE A 183 4.96 -2.48 -28.35
CA ILE A 183 6.08 -2.19 -29.26
C ILE A 183 6.88 -3.47 -29.59
N PHE A 184 7.11 -4.35 -28.61
CA PHE A 184 7.79 -5.63 -28.84
C PHE A 184 6.95 -6.57 -29.69
N GLU A 185 5.65 -6.55 -29.50
CA GLU A 185 4.74 -7.35 -30.33
C GLU A 185 4.73 -6.90 -31.79
N GLY A 186 4.71 -5.59 -32.05
CA GLY A 186 4.87 -5.02 -33.38
C GLY A 186 6.20 -5.40 -34.05
N LYS A 187 7.22 -5.84 -33.29
CA LYS A 187 8.46 -6.41 -33.79
C LYS A 187 8.42 -7.93 -34.01
N GLY A 188 7.26 -8.57 -33.88
CA GLY A 188 7.07 -9.99 -34.16
C GLY A 188 7.30 -10.94 -32.98
N TYR A 189 7.44 -10.43 -31.74
CA TYR A 189 7.47 -11.30 -30.56
C TYR A 189 6.08 -11.86 -30.24
N SER A 190 6.02 -13.08 -29.69
CA SER A 190 4.76 -13.61 -29.19
C SER A 190 4.26 -12.77 -28.01
N GLN A 191 2.95 -12.68 -27.83
CA GLN A 191 2.30 -11.88 -26.78
C GLN A 191 2.91 -12.10 -25.38
N ALA A 192 3.07 -13.38 -25.00
CA ALA A 192 3.63 -13.71 -23.68
C ALA A 192 5.04 -13.13 -23.49
N LYS A 193 5.91 -13.24 -24.53
CA LYS A 193 7.27 -12.67 -24.50
C LYS A 193 7.26 -11.15 -24.61
N ALA A 194 6.41 -10.59 -25.44
CA ALA A 194 6.27 -9.14 -25.64
C ALA A 194 5.83 -8.46 -24.32
N SER A 195 4.81 -8.97 -23.66
CA SER A 195 4.36 -8.49 -22.34
C SER A 195 5.46 -8.61 -21.30
N GLN A 196 6.16 -9.74 -21.25
CA GLN A 196 7.25 -9.96 -20.29
C GLN A 196 8.39 -8.99 -20.52
N TYR A 197 8.85 -8.78 -21.75
CA TYR A 197 9.90 -7.83 -22.08
C TYR A 197 9.46 -6.38 -21.83
N GLY A 198 8.19 -6.05 -22.08
CA GLY A 198 7.60 -4.77 -21.75
C GLY A 198 7.70 -4.46 -20.27
N PHE A 199 7.34 -5.41 -19.41
CA PHE A 199 7.50 -5.27 -17.96
C PHE A 199 8.96 -5.12 -17.54
N ILE A 200 9.84 -6.01 -18.00
CA ILE A 200 11.26 -5.98 -17.63
C ILE A 200 11.88 -4.63 -17.99
N LEU A 201 11.71 -4.16 -19.23
CA LEU A 201 12.29 -2.90 -19.66
C LEU A 201 11.73 -1.70 -18.90
N THR A 202 10.41 -1.66 -18.71
CA THR A 202 9.74 -0.58 -17.95
C THR A 202 10.25 -0.55 -16.52
N VAL A 203 10.31 -1.70 -15.86
CA VAL A 203 10.80 -1.82 -14.47
C VAL A 203 12.26 -1.39 -14.37
N ILE A 204 13.13 -1.78 -15.30
CA ILE A 204 14.54 -1.35 -15.30
C ILE A 204 14.60 0.18 -15.35
N ILE A 205 13.93 0.82 -16.31
CA ILE A 205 13.97 2.28 -16.48
C ILE A 205 13.41 2.99 -15.25
N MET A 206 12.22 2.61 -14.80
CA MET A 206 11.59 3.26 -13.64
C MET A 206 12.37 3.03 -12.36
N THR A 207 12.94 1.84 -12.15
CA THR A 207 13.74 1.51 -10.97
C THR A 207 15.05 2.27 -10.94
N VAL A 208 15.74 2.44 -12.08
CA VAL A 208 16.96 3.26 -12.15
C VAL A 208 16.66 4.71 -11.75
N ILE A 209 15.61 5.31 -12.32
CA ILE A 209 15.19 6.66 -11.96
C ILE A 209 14.86 6.75 -10.47
N ALA A 210 14.06 5.82 -9.96
CA ALA A 210 13.63 5.80 -8.57
C ALA A 210 14.81 5.60 -7.59
N THR A 211 15.77 4.73 -7.95
CA THR A 211 16.98 4.50 -7.15
C THR A 211 17.85 5.75 -7.06
N VAL A 212 18.08 6.43 -8.18
CA VAL A 212 18.84 7.70 -8.20
C VAL A 212 18.15 8.76 -7.32
N LEU A 213 16.83 8.87 -7.39
CA LEU A 213 16.08 9.77 -6.51
C LEU A 213 16.18 9.35 -5.04
N PHE A 214 16.16 8.05 -4.75
CA PHE A 214 16.23 7.55 -3.39
C PHE A 214 17.57 7.83 -2.71
N GLU A 215 18.69 7.74 -3.44
CA GLU A 215 20.03 8.03 -2.94
C GLU A 215 20.16 9.44 -2.33
N PHE A 216 19.36 10.42 -2.80
CA PHE A 216 19.39 11.77 -2.25
C PHE A 216 19.05 11.81 -0.75
N ALA A 217 18.24 10.89 -0.24
CA ALA A 217 17.95 10.83 1.19
C ALA A 217 19.20 10.53 2.03
N GLY A 218 20.01 9.58 1.61
CA GLY A 218 21.24 9.22 2.32
C GLY A 218 22.36 10.26 2.19
N ILE A 219 22.57 10.76 0.97
CA ILE A 219 23.64 11.70 0.67
C ILE A 219 23.36 13.09 1.27
N GLY A 220 22.09 13.52 1.21
CA GLY A 220 21.69 14.89 1.48
C GLY A 220 21.28 15.21 2.90
N THR A 221 21.05 14.22 3.75
CA THR A 221 20.60 14.44 5.12
C THR A 221 21.74 14.41 6.13
N LYS A 222 21.53 15.02 7.29
CA LYS A 222 22.47 14.97 8.43
C LYS A 222 21.72 14.66 9.72
N GLU A 223 22.27 13.77 10.51
CA GLU A 223 21.78 13.45 11.85
C GLU A 223 22.39 14.42 12.85
N ARG A 224 21.58 15.07 13.69
CA ARG A 224 21.98 16.11 14.66
C ARG A 224 21.57 15.80 16.08
N VAL A 225 20.55 14.93 16.22
CA VAL A 225 19.94 14.63 17.52
C VAL A 225 20.39 13.26 18.00
N GLU A 226 20.94 13.21 19.21
CA GLU A 226 21.22 11.94 19.90
C GLU A 226 19.98 11.47 20.63
N GLN A 227 19.50 10.26 20.32
CA GLN A 227 18.36 9.69 21.04
C GLN A 227 18.78 9.00 22.33
N ALA A 228 18.02 9.25 23.41
CA ALA A 228 18.18 8.57 24.69
C ALA A 228 17.88 7.06 24.58
N GLU A 229 18.65 6.24 25.28
CA GLU A 229 18.62 4.79 25.18
C GLU A 229 17.60 4.16 26.13
N LYS A 230 16.38 3.85 25.68
CA LYS A 230 15.57 2.78 26.30
C LYS A 230 15.29 1.70 25.26
N LYS A 231 15.76 0.48 25.53
CA LYS A 231 15.68 -0.66 24.60
C LYS A 231 14.75 -1.71 25.20
N TYR A 232 13.62 -1.95 24.54
CA TYR A 232 12.82 -3.15 24.78
C TYR A 232 13.25 -4.27 23.83
N THR A 233 13.13 -5.51 24.30
CA THR A 233 13.27 -6.68 23.43
C THR A 233 12.04 -6.83 22.55
N PHE A 234 12.21 -7.50 21.41
CA PHE A 234 11.10 -7.80 20.50
C PHE A 234 9.90 -8.45 21.21
N THR A 235 10.16 -9.44 22.07
CA THR A 235 9.13 -10.16 22.82
C THR A 235 8.38 -9.25 23.81
N GLU A 236 9.09 -8.34 24.47
CA GLU A 236 8.47 -7.35 25.36
C GLU A 236 7.56 -6.40 24.61
N ASN A 237 7.96 -5.93 23.42
CA ASN A 237 7.16 -5.07 22.56
C ASN A 237 5.83 -5.73 22.18
N PHE A 238 5.86 -7.00 21.77
CA PHE A 238 4.63 -7.76 21.47
C PHE A 238 3.74 -7.91 22.70
N LYS A 239 4.33 -8.25 23.85
CA LYS A 239 3.58 -8.41 25.09
C LYS A 239 2.85 -7.13 25.49
N ILE A 240 3.53 -5.97 25.43
CA ILE A 240 2.95 -4.65 25.71
C ILE A 240 1.76 -4.37 24.79
N MET A 241 1.93 -4.57 23.47
CA MET A 241 0.87 -4.33 22.49
C MET A 241 -0.39 -5.17 22.75
N PHE A 242 -0.22 -6.47 23.05
CA PHE A 242 -1.37 -7.36 23.26
C PHE A 242 -2.01 -7.23 24.64
N GLN A 243 -1.29 -6.73 25.64
CA GLN A 243 -1.83 -6.45 26.97
C GLN A 243 -2.64 -5.14 27.01
N ASN A 244 -2.29 -4.16 26.17
CA ASN A 244 -3.01 -2.90 26.07
C ASN A 244 -4.41 -3.12 25.46
N LYS A 245 -5.46 -2.99 26.30
CA LYS A 245 -6.85 -3.28 25.91
C LYS A 245 -7.34 -2.38 24.76
N PRO A 246 -7.20 -1.04 24.81
CA PRO A 246 -7.57 -0.17 23.71
C PRO A 246 -6.86 -0.54 22.39
N PHE A 247 -5.56 -0.78 22.42
CA PHE A 247 -4.79 -1.14 21.24
C PHE A 247 -5.25 -2.47 20.64
N ARG A 248 -5.50 -3.49 21.47
CA ARG A 248 -6.01 -4.78 21.02
C ARG A 248 -7.35 -4.67 20.26
N GLN A 249 -8.23 -3.75 20.68
CA GLN A 249 -9.49 -3.50 19.98
C GLN A 249 -9.26 -2.86 18.60
N ILE A 250 -8.31 -1.93 18.49
CA ILE A 250 -7.91 -1.33 17.21
C ILE A 250 -7.25 -2.37 16.31
N LEU A 251 -6.40 -3.23 16.85
CA LEU A 251 -5.74 -4.33 16.14
C LEU A 251 -6.79 -5.28 15.52
N ILE A 252 -7.73 -5.76 16.31
CA ILE A 252 -8.80 -6.67 15.84
C ILE A 252 -9.66 -5.96 14.78
N SER A 253 -10.03 -4.70 15.01
CA SER A 253 -10.79 -3.90 14.04
C SER A 253 -10.04 -3.76 12.70
N GLY A 254 -8.74 -3.49 12.73
CA GLY A 254 -7.89 -3.42 11.54
C GLY A 254 -7.81 -4.76 10.78
N ILE A 255 -7.70 -5.87 11.50
CA ILE A 255 -7.69 -7.23 10.92
C ILE A 255 -9.04 -7.55 10.26
N LEU A 256 -10.16 -7.27 10.92
CA LEU A 256 -11.49 -7.50 10.36
C LEU A 256 -11.74 -6.66 9.09
N ARG A 257 -11.11 -5.48 9.00
CA ARG A 257 -11.18 -4.61 7.82
C ARG A 257 -10.22 -5.03 6.69
N SER A 258 -9.40 -6.03 6.87
CA SER A 258 -8.40 -6.47 5.87
C SER A 258 -8.93 -6.57 4.42
N PRO A 259 -10.19 -7.02 4.16
CA PRO A 259 -10.68 -7.15 2.78
C PRO A 259 -10.70 -5.83 2.00
N ILE A 260 -10.61 -4.66 2.65
CA ILE A 260 -10.53 -3.36 1.97
C ILE A 260 -9.28 -3.25 1.09
N GLN A 261 -8.22 -3.99 1.42
CA GLN A 261 -6.99 -4.03 0.63
C GLN A 261 -7.19 -4.68 -0.75
N LEU A 262 -8.28 -5.44 -0.94
CA LEU A 262 -8.63 -6.02 -2.25
C LEU A 262 -8.85 -4.94 -3.31
N LEU A 263 -9.36 -3.76 -2.92
CA LEU A 263 -9.53 -2.66 -3.85
C LEU A 263 -8.20 -2.28 -4.52
N MET A 264 -7.14 -2.13 -3.74
CA MET A 264 -5.81 -1.78 -4.29
C MET A 264 -5.15 -2.95 -5.02
N LEU A 265 -5.32 -4.16 -4.49
CA LEU A 265 -4.72 -5.37 -5.06
C LEU A 265 -5.27 -5.70 -6.46
N ILE A 266 -6.57 -5.50 -6.67
CA ILE A 266 -7.27 -5.89 -7.90
C ILE A 266 -7.45 -4.71 -8.87
N ALA A 267 -7.23 -3.46 -8.41
CA ALA A 267 -7.47 -2.26 -9.19
C ALA A 267 -6.84 -2.31 -10.60
N MET A 268 -5.58 -2.71 -10.71
CA MET A 268 -4.89 -2.76 -12.01
C MET A 268 -5.47 -3.84 -12.92
N THR A 269 -5.83 -4.99 -12.35
CA THR A 269 -6.48 -6.07 -13.11
C THR A 269 -7.85 -5.61 -13.62
N LEU A 270 -8.65 -4.93 -12.78
CA LEU A 270 -9.94 -4.37 -13.16
C LEU A 270 -9.81 -3.31 -14.26
N ILE A 271 -8.87 -2.40 -14.14
CA ILE A 271 -8.59 -1.35 -15.14
C ILE A 271 -8.23 -1.99 -16.48
N THR A 272 -7.30 -2.93 -16.47
CA THR A 272 -6.80 -3.57 -17.70
C THR A 272 -7.91 -4.40 -18.39
N TYR A 273 -8.57 -5.28 -17.66
CA TYR A 273 -9.50 -6.23 -18.29
C TYR A 273 -10.90 -5.67 -18.47
N TYR A 274 -11.47 -5.01 -17.48
CA TYR A 274 -12.83 -4.53 -17.58
C TYR A 274 -12.93 -3.23 -18.39
N TYR A 275 -12.09 -2.25 -18.10
CA TYR A 275 -12.17 -0.93 -18.75
C TYR A 275 -11.43 -0.89 -20.10
N ALA A 276 -10.25 -1.50 -20.19
CA ALA A 276 -9.42 -1.46 -21.39
C ALA A 276 -9.49 -2.77 -22.24
N ASN A 277 -10.41 -3.68 -21.92
CA ASN A 277 -10.64 -4.94 -22.64
C ASN A 277 -9.37 -5.78 -22.87
N GLY A 278 -8.57 -5.93 -21.82
CA GLY A 278 -7.37 -6.78 -21.79
C GLY A 278 -6.08 -6.12 -22.24
N ASP A 279 -6.14 -4.98 -22.89
CA ASP A 279 -4.95 -4.25 -23.32
C ASP A 279 -5.12 -2.73 -23.10
N PHE A 280 -4.25 -2.15 -22.30
CA PHE A 280 -4.24 -0.70 -22.09
C PHE A 280 -3.91 0.09 -23.38
N MET A 281 -3.31 -0.57 -24.38
CA MET A 281 -3.14 0.01 -25.72
C MET A 281 -4.48 0.40 -26.39
N ASN A 282 -5.61 -0.20 -25.97
CA ASN A 282 -6.93 0.20 -26.44
C ASN A 282 -7.31 1.65 -26.04
N VAL A 283 -6.59 2.26 -25.10
CA VAL A 283 -6.67 3.70 -24.81
C VAL A 283 -5.99 4.54 -25.90
N LEU A 284 -5.11 3.93 -26.68
CA LEU A 284 -4.42 4.56 -27.79
C LEU A 284 -5.14 4.18 -29.09
N LYS A 285 -5.57 5.18 -29.86
CA LYS A 285 -6.11 4.93 -31.21
C LYS A 285 -4.94 4.64 -32.15
N THR A 286 -4.96 3.49 -32.77
CA THR A 286 -4.02 3.11 -33.82
C THR A 286 -4.72 3.09 -35.17
N ASP A 287 -4.01 3.41 -36.24
CA ASP A 287 -4.48 3.24 -37.61
C ASP A 287 -4.35 1.76 -38.09
N ASP A 288 -4.78 1.48 -39.30
CA ASP A 288 -4.72 0.14 -39.90
C ASP A 288 -3.28 -0.40 -40.05
N THR A 289 -2.27 0.47 -39.89
CA THR A 289 -0.84 0.11 -39.91
C THR A 289 -0.26 -0.13 -38.52
N GLY A 290 -1.08 0.05 -37.47
CA GLY A 290 -0.65 -0.05 -36.05
C GLY A 290 0.09 1.18 -35.54
N ALA A 291 0.16 2.27 -36.31
CA ALA A 291 0.75 3.52 -35.85
C ALA A 291 -0.21 4.28 -34.94
N MET A 292 0.33 4.88 -33.85
CA MET A 292 -0.46 5.66 -32.92
C MET A 292 -0.98 6.93 -33.59
N VAL A 293 -2.30 7.07 -33.73
CA VAL A 293 -2.97 8.21 -34.34
C VAL A 293 -3.51 9.18 -33.30
N GLY A 294 -3.70 8.71 -32.05
CA GLY A 294 -4.22 9.54 -30.98
C GLY A 294 -4.53 8.76 -29.70
N ILE A 295 -5.24 9.42 -28.80
CA ILE A 295 -5.68 8.85 -27.53
C ILE A 295 -7.21 8.72 -27.57
N ASP A 296 -7.74 7.61 -27.08
CA ASP A 296 -9.16 7.51 -26.78
C ASP A 296 -9.48 8.25 -25.49
N TRP A 297 -9.84 9.53 -25.65
CA TRP A 297 -10.14 10.40 -24.53
C TRP A 297 -11.34 9.91 -23.72
N ASP A 298 -12.29 9.22 -24.32
CA ASP A 298 -13.45 8.69 -23.60
C ASP A 298 -13.06 7.63 -22.60
N ILE A 299 -12.23 6.67 -22.98
CA ILE A 299 -11.72 5.64 -22.08
C ILE A 299 -10.83 6.29 -21.01
N LEU A 300 -9.91 7.17 -21.41
CA LEU A 300 -8.98 7.80 -20.48
C LEU A 300 -9.70 8.67 -19.44
N VAL A 301 -10.68 9.47 -19.83
CA VAL A 301 -11.46 10.31 -18.92
C VAL A 301 -12.25 9.44 -17.93
N ARG A 302 -12.88 8.36 -18.39
CA ARG A 302 -13.62 7.44 -17.50
C ARG A 302 -12.69 6.79 -16.47
N LEU A 303 -11.52 6.32 -16.88
CA LEU A 303 -10.50 5.78 -15.99
C LEU A 303 -10.00 6.83 -15.00
N ALA A 304 -9.72 8.05 -15.48
CA ALA A 304 -9.26 9.14 -14.65
C ALA A 304 -10.31 9.55 -13.60
N VAL A 305 -11.59 9.62 -13.97
CA VAL A 305 -12.69 9.93 -13.03
C VAL A 305 -12.74 8.91 -11.91
N ILE A 306 -12.65 7.61 -12.22
CA ILE A 306 -12.72 6.55 -11.20
C ILE A 306 -11.48 6.54 -10.31
N ALA A 307 -10.29 6.60 -10.90
CA ALA A 307 -9.04 6.62 -10.14
C ALA A 307 -8.94 7.89 -9.26
N ALA A 308 -9.24 9.06 -9.82
CA ALA A 308 -9.22 10.31 -9.07
C ALA A 308 -10.25 10.32 -7.94
N ALA A 309 -11.43 9.74 -8.13
CA ALA A 309 -12.50 9.74 -7.13
C ALA A 309 -12.06 9.08 -5.81
N VAL A 310 -11.38 7.93 -5.85
CA VAL A 310 -10.87 7.25 -4.64
C VAL A 310 -9.91 8.16 -3.88
N PHE A 311 -8.92 8.73 -4.57
CA PHE A 311 -7.89 9.55 -3.94
C PHE A 311 -8.45 10.88 -3.44
N LEU A 312 -9.32 11.54 -4.21
CA LEU A 312 -9.98 12.79 -3.79
C LEU A 312 -10.81 12.55 -2.52
N GLY A 313 -11.63 11.50 -2.49
CA GLY A 313 -12.39 11.13 -1.30
C GLY A 313 -11.47 10.90 -0.09
N GLN A 314 -10.39 10.16 -0.28
CA GLN A 314 -9.42 9.86 0.77
C GLN A 314 -8.75 11.11 1.32
N PHE A 315 -8.22 12.00 0.47
CA PHE A 315 -7.52 13.20 0.91
C PHE A 315 -8.48 14.23 1.54
N ILE A 316 -9.68 14.40 0.99
CA ILE A 316 -10.69 15.30 1.58
C ILE A 316 -11.08 14.82 2.98
N ALA A 317 -11.36 13.53 3.16
CA ALA A 317 -11.69 12.99 4.46
C ALA A 317 -10.52 13.09 5.45
N MET A 318 -9.29 12.84 5.01
CA MET A 318 -8.09 13.05 5.85
C MET A 318 -7.98 14.50 6.34
N GLY A 319 -8.30 15.48 5.50
CA GLY A 319 -8.29 16.90 5.88
C GLY A 319 -9.43 17.30 6.82
N ILE A 320 -10.60 16.70 6.68
CA ILE A 320 -11.79 17.02 7.49
C ILE A 320 -11.79 16.31 8.84
N THR A 321 -11.29 15.08 8.91
CA THR A 321 -11.35 14.23 10.10
C THR A 321 -10.77 14.87 11.36
N PRO A 322 -9.63 15.62 11.36
CA PRO A 322 -9.17 16.33 12.56
C PRO A 322 -10.17 17.35 13.12
N SER A 323 -10.95 18.00 12.24
CA SER A 323 -12.00 18.93 12.66
C SER A 323 -13.21 18.21 13.26
N LEU A 324 -13.53 17.02 12.77
CA LEU A 324 -14.59 16.17 13.34
C LEU A 324 -14.21 15.65 14.73
N ILE A 325 -12.96 15.24 14.93
CA ILE A 325 -12.43 14.76 16.23
C ILE A 325 -12.57 15.81 17.34
N ARG A 326 -12.50 17.11 17.00
CA ARG A 326 -12.72 18.20 17.98
C ARG A 326 -14.16 18.33 18.46
N LYS A 327 -15.13 17.81 17.69
CA LYS A 327 -16.57 18.00 17.94
C LYS A 327 -17.28 16.73 18.40
N HIS A 328 -16.75 15.57 18.07
CA HIS A 328 -17.38 14.28 18.30
C HIS A 328 -16.38 13.26 18.86
N GLU A 329 -16.86 12.29 19.62
CA GLU A 329 -16.02 11.20 20.13
C GLU A 329 -15.36 10.40 18.99
N LYS A 330 -14.06 10.14 19.10
CA LYS A 330 -13.24 9.39 18.13
C LYS A 330 -13.86 8.06 17.75
N LYS A 331 -14.34 7.28 18.75
CA LYS A 331 -15.01 5.99 18.50
C LYS A 331 -16.28 6.12 17.66
N SER A 332 -17.04 7.20 17.85
CA SER A 332 -18.30 7.42 17.11
C SER A 332 -18.00 7.75 15.64
N ILE A 333 -16.99 8.58 15.38
CA ILE A 333 -16.56 8.91 14.02
C ILE A 333 -15.99 7.65 13.35
N TYR A 334 -15.19 6.86 14.07
CA TYR A 334 -14.62 5.62 13.55
C TYR A 334 -15.70 4.62 13.13
N ASN A 335 -16.69 4.40 13.99
CA ASN A 335 -17.81 3.52 13.70
C ASN A 335 -18.70 4.05 12.58
N PHE A 336 -18.90 5.38 12.49
CA PHE A 336 -19.61 6.01 11.38
C PHE A 336 -18.91 5.73 10.05
N TYR A 337 -17.60 6.01 9.94
CA TYR A 337 -16.86 5.71 8.72
C TYR A 337 -16.86 4.22 8.38
N SER A 338 -16.80 3.35 9.39
CA SER A 338 -16.83 1.90 9.18
C SER A 338 -18.18 1.42 8.65
N ILE A 339 -19.29 1.85 9.24
CA ILE A 339 -20.63 1.41 8.82
C ILE A 339 -21.08 2.11 7.54
N ALA A 340 -20.97 3.45 7.50
CA ALA A 340 -21.37 4.22 6.32
C ALA A 340 -20.49 3.91 5.10
N GLY A 341 -19.19 3.64 5.31
CA GLY A 341 -18.26 3.26 4.26
C GLY A 341 -18.54 1.88 3.64
N ALA A 342 -19.29 1.01 4.31
CA ALA A 342 -19.72 -0.27 3.73
C ALA A 342 -20.72 -0.10 2.58
N VAL A 343 -21.54 0.94 2.62
CA VAL A 343 -22.61 1.20 1.64
C VAL A 343 -22.05 1.40 0.22
N PRO A 344 -21.10 2.33 -0.02
CA PRO A 344 -20.55 2.52 -1.36
C PRO A 344 -19.85 1.27 -1.90
N PHE A 345 -19.18 0.48 -1.06
CA PHE A 345 -18.62 -0.81 -1.49
C PHE A 345 -19.71 -1.77 -1.95
N ALA A 346 -20.79 -1.94 -1.19
CA ALA A 346 -21.89 -2.81 -1.57
C ALA A 346 -22.58 -2.36 -2.86
N LEU A 347 -22.77 -1.03 -3.04
CA LEU A 347 -23.41 -0.44 -4.22
C LEU A 347 -22.59 -0.70 -5.50
N LEU A 348 -21.26 -0.77 -5.46
CA LEU A 348 -20.44 -1.10 -6.64
C LEU A 348 -20.85 -2.42 -7.28
N TYR A 349 -21.10 -3.46 -6.47
CA TYR A 349 -21.55 -4.75 -6.98
C TYR A 349 -22.97 -4.71 -7.52
N VAL A 350 -23.87 -4.00 -6.85
CA VAL A 350 -25.25 -3.81 -7.28
C VAL A 350 -25.27 -3.09 -8.63
N PHE A 351 -24.51 -2.00 -8.79
CA PHE A 351 -24.42 -1.26 -10.05
C PHE A 351 -23.88 -2.13 -11.19
N PHE A 352 -22.84 -2.92 -10.92
CA PHE A 352 -22.34 -3.88 -11.90
C PHE A 352 -23.41 -4.91 -12.28
N LYS A 353 -24.19 -5.43 -11.35
CA LYS A 353 -25.26 -6.40 -11.62
C LYS A 353 -26.43 -5.82 -12.42
N ILE A 354 -26.73 -4.54 -12.26
CA ILE A 354 -27.81 -3.86 -13.00
C ILE A 354 -27.34 -3.45 -14.39
N ALA A 355 -26.15 -2.85 -14.51
CA ALA A 355 -25.70 -2.16 -15.70
C ALA A 355 -24.67 -2.95 -16.54
N HIS A 356 -24.07 -4.01 -15.98
CA HIS A 356 -23.04 -4.83 -16.67
C HIS A 356 -22.02 -3.99 -17.45
N GLY A 357 -22.11 -3.97 -18.78
CA GLY A 357 -21.23 -3.22 -19.67
C GLY A 357 -21.41 -1.71 -19.60
N ASP A 358 -22.59 -1.23 -19.26
CA ASP A 358 -22.89 0.20 -19.20
C ASP A 358 -22.13 0.91 -18.09
N VAL A 359 -21.66 0.18 -17.05
CA VAL A 359 -20.78 0.75 -16.01
C VAL A 359 -19.53 1.39 -16.61
N LYS A 360 -18.99 0.84 -17.70
CA LYS A 360 -17.80 1.39 -18.38
C LYS A 360 -18.13 2.30 -19.56
N THR A 361 -19.33 2.24 -20.13
CA THR A 361 -19.69 2.95 -21.37
C THR A 361 -20.58 4.16 -21.16
N SER A 362 -21.55 4.07 -20.24
CA SER A 362 -22.48 5.16 -19.94
C SER A 362 -21.91 6.13 -18.93
N MET A 363 -21.85 7.43 -19.25
CA MET A 363 -21.34 8.46 -18.35
C MET A 363 -22.12 8.54 -17.02
N VAL A 364 -23.41 8.24 -17.03
CA VAL A 364 -24.24 8.20 -15.80
C VAL A 364 -23.71 7.14 -14.84
N TRP A 365 -23.47 5.93 -15.33
CA TRP A 365 -22.93 4.85 -14.51
C TRP A 365 -21.48 5.08 -14.09
N VAL A 366 -20.66 5.70 -14.94
CA VAL A 366 -19.29 6.12 -14.60
C VAL A 366 -19.30 7.12 -13.43
N VAL A 367 -20.20 8.11 -13.46
CA VAL A 367 -20.34 9.07 -12.37
C VAL A 367 -20.86 8.40 -11.09
N LEU A 368 -21.87 7.54 -11.18
CA LEU A 368 -22.42 6.84 -10.01
C LEU A 368 -21.38 5.91 -9.36
N THR A 369 -20.62 5.16 -10.16
CA THR A 369 -19.52 4.33 -9.64
C THR A 369 -18.36 5.18 -9.12
N GLY A 370 -18.06 6.31 -9.77
CA GLY A 370 -17.10 7.29 -9.29
C GLY A 370 -17.48 7.86 -7.92
N LEU A 371 -18.77 8.18 -7.69
CA LEU A 371 -19.26 8.59 -6.37
C LEU A 371 -19.10 7.49 -5.32
N CYS A 372 -19.38 6.23 -5.68
CA CYS A 372 -19.11 5.11 -4.77
C CYS A 372 -17.61 5.02 -4.41
N PHE A 373 -16.72 5.12 -5.38
CA PHE A 373 -15.28 5.13 -5.14
C PHE A 373 -14.84 6.34 -4.31
N PHE A 374 -15.43 7.52 -4.52
CA PHE A 374 -15.16 8.70 -3.71
C PHE A 374 -15.52 8.48 -2.24
N PHE A 375 -16.72 7.99 -1.94
CA PHE A 375 -17.15 7.74 -0.57
C PHE A 375 -16.42 6.56 0.07
N ALA A 376 -16.08 5.53 -0.69
CA ALA A 376 -15.21 4.44 -0.24
C ALA A 376 -13.82 4.98 0.14
N GLY A 377 -13.22 5.81 -0.71
CA GLY A 377 -11.96 6.50 -0.44
C GLY A 377 -12.04 7.40 0.79
N ALA A 378 -13.14 8.16 0.95
CA ALA A 378 -13.37 9.00 2.12
C ALA A 378 -13.43 8.19 3.42
N ALA A 379 -14.12 7.05 3.42
CA ALA A 379 -14.15 6.16 4.58
C ALA A 379 -12.75 5.61 4.90
N MET A 380 -11.99 5.19 3.89
CA MET A 380 -10.59 4.74 4.07
C MET A 380 -9.70 5.84 4.66
N GLY A 381 -9.77 7.05 4.11
CA GLY A 381 -8.97 8.19 4.57
C GLY A 381 -9.28 8.61 6.00
N GLY A 382 -10.58 8.72 6.32
CA GLY A 382 -11.04 9.08 7.67
C GLY A 382 -10.61 8.05 8.73
N ILE A 383 -10.76 6.76 8.43
CA ILE A 383 -10.34 5.68 9.34
C ILE A 383 -8.82 5.66 9.51
N ASN A 384 -8.04 5.91 8.47
CA ASN A 384 -6.58 5.93 8.58
C ASN A 384 -6.09 7.03 9.54
N VAL A 385 -6.69 8.23 9.50
CA VAL A 385 -6.39 9.30 10.45
C VAL A 385 -6.81 8.90 11.86
N LEU A 386 -8.05 8.43 12.04
CA LEU A 386 -8.58 8.03 13.34
C LEU A 386 -7.77 6.91 13.97
N GLN A 387 -7.41 5.89 13.19
CA GLN A 387 -6.58 4.79 13.66
C GLN A 387 -5.24 5.28 14.20
N SER A 388 -4.58 6.21 13.49
CA SER A 388 -3.30 6.77 13.94
C SER A 388 -3.46 7.58 15.24
N VAL A 389 -4.53 8.39 15.35
CA VAL A 389 -4.82 9.17 16.56
C VAL A 389 -5.14 8.25 17.74
N MET A 390 -6.02 7.26 17.55
CA MET A 390 -6.39 6.30 18.61
C MET A 390 -5.19 5.44 19.04
N ILE A 391 -4.25 5.14 18.14
CA ILE A 391 -3.00 4.44 18.50
C ILE A 391 -2.11 5.35 19.36
N ALA A 392 -2.01 6.65 19.05
CA ALA A 392 -1.30 7.60 19.89
C ALA A 392 -1.92 7.68 21.31
N ASP A 393 -3.26 7.67 21.41
CA ASP A 393 -3.95 7.62 22.71
C ASP A 393 -3.60 6.33 23.49
N CYS A 394 -3.35 5.20 22.81
CA CYS A 394 -2.92 3.96 23.46
C CYS A 394 -1.52 4.07 24.10
N VAL A 395 -0.66 4.93 23.56
CA VAL A 395 0.66 5.22 24.16
C VAL A 395 0.48 5.90 25.51
N ASP A 396 -0.40 6.92 25.58
CA ASP A 396 -0.67 7.64 26.83
C ASP A 396 -1.35 6.72 27.86
N TYR A 397 -2.23 5.82 27.42
CA TYR A 397 -2.83 4.78 28.26
C TYR A 397 -1.79 3.84 28.86
N GLU A 398 -0.79 3.42 28.08
CA GLU A 398 0.30 2.55 28.54
C GLU A 398 1.20 3.28 29.55
N GLU A 399 1.58 4.51 29.24
CA GLU A 399 2.40 5.34 30.15
C GLU A 399 1.70 5.55 31.49
N TYR A 400 0.40 5.76 31.49
CA TYR A 400 -0.40 5.95 32.71
C TYR A 400 -0.41 4.70 33.60
N HIS A 401 -0.61 3.50 33.01
CA HIS A 401 -0.77 2.25 33.75
C HIS A 401 0.56 1.60 34.13
N ASN A 402 1.56 1.67 33.25
CA ASN A 402 2.83 0.96 33.40
C ASN A 402 4.04 1.88 33.61
N GLY A 403 3.83 3.20 33.63
CA GLY A 403 4.88 4.19 33.89
C GLY A 403 5.92 4.32 32.78
N VAL A 404 5.68 3.72 31.60
CA VAL A 404 6.65 3.68 30.51
C VAL A 404 5.98 4.13 29.21
N ARG A 405 6.60 5.13 28.57
CA ARG A 405 6.17 5.63 27.26
C ARG A 405 6.82 4.82 26.14
N THR A 406 6.00 4.19 25.30
CA THR A 406 6.44 3.25 24.24
C THR A 406 5.87 3.60 22.88
N ASP A 407 6.09 4.84 22.41
CA ASP A 407 5.57 5.32 21.11
C ASP A 407 5.91 4.37 19.95
N GLY A 408 7.19 3.97 19.83
CA GLY A 408 7.67 3.12 18.75
C GLY A 408 6.98 1.75 18.68
N VAL A 409 6.62 1.20 19.84
CA VAL A 409 5.94 -0.10 19.95
C VAL A 409 4.56 -0.06 19.30
N PHE A 410 3.76 0.95 19.64
CA PHE A 410 2.38 1.05 19.15
C PHE A 410 2.31 1.47 17.68
N PHE A 411 3.21 2.35 17.21
CA PHE A 411 3.28 2.69 15.79
C PHE A 411 3.84 1.55 14.92
N SER A 412 4.74 0.71 15.45
CA SER A 412 5.11 -0.54 14.77
C SER A 412 3.93 -1.50 14.66
N GLY A 413 3.04 -1.51 15.66
CA GLY A 413 1.78 -2.25 15.62
C GLY A 413 0.83 -1.77 14.52
N GLN A 414 0.81 -0.48 14.19
CA GLN A 414 0.06 0.04 13.04
C GLN A 414 0.60 -0.53 11.72
N SER A 415 1.91 -0.57 11.55
CA SER A 415 2.55 -1.19 10.39
C SER A 415 2.21 -2.68 10.30
N PHE A 416 2.26 -3.39 11.42
CA PHE A 416 1.85 -4.79 11.52
C PHE A 416 0.42 -5.03 11.04
N ILE A 417 -0.55 -4.23 11.50
CA ILE A 417 -1.96 -4.31 11.05
C ILE A 417 -2.03 -4.17 9.53
N THR A 418 -1.37 -3.17 8.96
CA THR A 418 -1.42 -2.88 7.51
C THR A 418 -0.84 -4.05 6.69
N LYS A 419 0.30 -4.58 7.11
CA LYS A 419 0.97 -5.70 6.42
C LYS A 419 0.18 -7.00 6.53
N LEU A 420 -0.32 -7.31 7.73
CA LEU A 420 -1.17 -8.49 7.94
C LEU A 420 -2.46 -8.40 7.12
N SER A 421 -3.08 -7.22 7.06
CA SER A 421 -4.26 -6.97 6.23
C SER A 421 -4.01 -7.24 4.76
N GLY A 422 -2.87 -6.80 4.22
CA GLY A 422 -2.46 -7.10 2.84
C GLY A 422 -2.30 -8.62 2.59
N GLY A 423 -1.72 -9.34 3.54
CA GLY A 423 -1.60 -10.80 3.47
C GLY A 423 -2.95 -11.52 3.44
N ILE A 424 -3.87 -11.13 4.32
CA ILE A 424 -5.24 -11.69 4.34
C ILE A 424 -5.97 -11.41 3.03
N ALA A 425 -5.88 -10.19 2.50
CA ALA A 425 -6.48 -9.83 1.21
C ALA A 425 -5.90 -10.67 0.05
N SER A 426 -4.60 -10.93 0.05
CA SER A 426 -3.95 -11.76 -0.96
C SER A 426 -4.46 -13.21 -0.95
N ILE A 427 -4.61 -13.81 0.23
CA ILE A 427 -5.17 -15.17 0.37
C ILE A 427 -6.64 -15.19 -0.09
N LEU A 428 -7.44 -14.20 0.33
CA LEU A 428 -8.84 -14.11 -0.04
C LEU A 428 -9.01 -13.96 -1.55
N SER A 429 -8.23 -13.08 -2.18
CA SER A 429 -8.21 -12.92 -3.64
C SER A 429 -7.82 -14.23 -4.34
N ALA A 430 -6.74 -14.87 -3.87
CA ALA A 430 -6.25 -16.10 -4.44
C ALA A 430 -7.26 -17.25 -4.36
N ALA A 431 -7.93 -17.40 -3.22
CA ALA A 431 -8.96 -18.42 -3.04
C ALA A 431 -10.12 -18.22 -4.02
N VAL A 432 -10.64 -16.99 -4.13
CA VAL A 432 -11.76 -16.69 -5.04
C VAL A 432 -11.35 -16.88 -6.51
N TYR A 433 -10.18 -16.39 -6.91
CA TYR A 433 -9.68 -16.57 -8.28
C TYR A 433 -9.43 -18.05 -8.61
N HIS A 434 -8.95 -18.84 -7.65
CA HIS A 434 -8.78 -20.29 -7.83
C HIS A 434 -10.13 -20.98 -8.12
N PHE A 435 -11.17 -20.70 -7.30
CA PHE A 435 -12.51 -21.27 -7.51
C PHE A 435 -13.15 -20.88 -8.85
N VAL A 436 -12.85 -19.70 -9.37
CA VAL A 436 -13.38 -19.21 -10.63
C VAL A 436 -12.54 -19.67 -11.83
N GLY A 437 -11.34 -20.20 -11.57
CA GLY A 437 -10.40 -20.62 -12.62
C GLY A 437 -9.68 -19.46 -13.31
N TYR A 438 -9.59 -18.29 -12.63
CA TYR A 438 -8.83 -17.15 -13.13
C TYR A 438 -7.35 -17.30 -12.76
N SER A 439 -6.66 -18.21 -13.45
CA SER A 439 -5.22 -18.45 -13.26
C SER A 439 -4.63 -19.29 -14.42
N ASP A 440 -3.32 -19.37 -14.46
CA ASP A 440 -2.54 -20.24 -15.34
C ASP A 440 -2.88 -20.08 -16.84
N ALA A 441 -3.08 -21.23 -17.50
CA ALA A 441 -3.41 -21.29 -18.92
C ALA A 441 -4.73 -20.58 -19.29
N ASN A 442 -5.66 -20.41 -18.35
CA ASN A 442 -6.92 -19.72 -18.61
C ASN A 442 -6.72 -18.22 -18.82
N ILE A 443 -5.76 -17.58 -18.15
CA ILE A 443 -5.41 -16.18 -18.40
C ILE A 443 -4.75 -16.02 -19.77
N LEU A 444 -3.90 -16.96 -20.19
CA LEU A 444 -3.35 -16.93 -21.55
C LEU A 444 -4.44 -17.04 -22.62
N LYS A 445 -5.36 -18.00 -22.47
CA LYS A 445 -6.49 -18.16 -23.38
C LYS A 445 -7.39 -16.93 -23.43
N LEU A 446 -7.62 -16.31 -22.25
CA LEU A 446 -8.34 -15.05 -22.15
C LEU A 446 -7.64 -13.95 -22.97
N ASN A 447 -6.33 -13.76 -22.76
CA ASN A 447 -5.56 -12.74 -23.45
C ASN A 447 -5.54 -12.95 -24.97
N GLU A 448 -5.41 -14.19 -25.44
CA GLU A 448 -5.49 -14.53 -26.86
C GLU A 448 -6.89 -14.26 -27.44
N ALA A 449 -7.95 -14.60 -26.70
CA ALA A 449 -9.33 -14.33 -27.14
C ALA A 449 -9.62 -12.82 -27.22
N LEU A 450 -9.19 -12.03 -26.24
CA LEU A 450 -9.37 -10.57 -26.24
C LEU A 450 -8.65 -9.91 -27.42
N LYS A 451 -7.47 -10.40 -27.79
CA LYS A 451 -6.75 -9.94 -28.99
C LYS A 451 -7.43 -10.29 -30.28
N SER A 452 -8.09 -11.46 -30.33
CA SER A 452 -8.89 -11.85 -31.53
C SER A 452 -10.23 -11.10 -31.60
N GLY A 453 -10.46 -10.10 -30.74
CA GLY A 453 -11.63 -9.23 -30.75
C GLY A 453 -12.77 -9.67 -29.85
N ALA A 454 -12.56 -10.65 -28.95
CA ALA A 454 -13.54 -10.99 -27.93
C ALA A 454 -13.74 -9.84 -26.94
N ASP A 455 -14.96 -9.67 -26.45
CA ASP A 455 -15.21 -8.75 -25.33
C ASP A 455 -15.06 -9.47 -23.99
N PHE A 456 -14.40 -8.82 -23.03
CA PHE A 456 -14.16 -9.39 -21.69
C PHE A 456 -15.45 -9.76 -20.95
N LEU A 457 -16.51 -8.99 -21.13
CA LEU A 457 -17.80 -9.25 -20.49
C LEU A 457 -18.54 -10.46 -21.08
N SER A 458 -18.34 -10.76 -22.36
CA SER A 458 -18.96 -11.90 -23.05
C SER A 458 -18.06 -13.14 -23.05
N TYR A 459 -16.79 -13.01 -22.64
CA TYR A 459 -15.85 -14.14 -22.62
C TYR A 459 -16.30 -15.21 -21.63
N ASP A 460 -16.47 -16.41 -22.14
CA ASP A 460 -16.96 -17.58 -21.39
C ASP A 460 -15.81 -18.41 -20.81
N GLY A 461 -14.77 -18.68 -21.56
CA GLY A 461 -13.60 -19.46 -21.11
C GLY A 461 -13.94 -20.82 -20.51
N GLY A 462 -15.17 -21.36 -20.74
CA GLY A 462 -15.69 -22.57 -20.12
C GLY A 462 -16.20 -22.37 -18.67
N SER A 463 -16.33 -21.13 -18.21
CA SER A 463 -16.70 -20.77 -16.84
C SER A 463 -18.02 -20.01 -16.73
N GLY A 464 -18.64 -19.67 -17.84
CA GLY A 464 -19.83 -18.81 -17.95
C GLY A 464 -19.48 -17.35 -18.27
N ALA A 465 -20.20 -16.78 -19.24
CA ALA A 465 -19.96 -15.44 -19.76
C ALA A 465 -19.96 -14.38 -18.64
N GLY A 466 -18.99 -13.50 -18.66
CA GLY A 466 -18.83 -12.41 -17.69
C GLY A 466 -18.42 -12.82 -16.28
N LYS A 467 -18.11 -14.10 -16.03
CA LYS A 467 -17.79 -14.60 -14.69
C LYS A 467 -16.54 -13.94 -14.10
N TYR A 468 -15.52 -13.68 -14.91
CA TYR A 468 -14.30 -13.01 -14.44
C TYR A 468 -14.56 -11.56 -14.03
N ALA A 469 -15.33 -10.80 -14.84
CA ALA A 469 -15.72 -9.44 -14.49
C ALA A 469 -16.55 -9.41 -13.20
N ALA A 470 -17.56 -10.28 -13.10
CA ALA A 470 -18.40 -10.40 -11.90
C ALA A 470 -17.57 -10.73 -10.64
N THR A 471 -16.55 -11.59 -10.79
CA THR A 471 -15.63 -11.94 -9.69
C THR A 471 -14.79 -10.75 -9.26
N MET A 472 -14.24 -9.98 -10.18
CA MET A 472 -13.47 -8.78 -9.86
C MET A 472 -14.32 -7.75 -9.11
N PHE A 473 -15.54 -7.48 -9.61
CA PHE A 473 -16.48 -6.59 -8.92
C PHE A 473 -16.92 -7.12 -7.56
N PHE A 474 -17.16 -8.43 -7.44
CA PHE A 474 -17.45 -9.06 -6.14
C PHE A 474 -16.32 -8.81 -5.15
N LEU A 475 -15.07 -9.08 -5.55
CA LEU A 475 -13.89 -8.96 -4.67
C LEU A 475 -13.64 -7.53 -4.18
N ILE A 476 -13.83 -6.52 -5.04
CA ILE A 476 -13.64 -5.12 -4.63
C ILE A 476 -14.84 -4.53 -3.87
N SER A 477 -15.94 -5.26 -3.76
CA SER A 477 -17.21 -4.76 -3.23
C SER A 477 -17.66 -5.49 -1.97
N ILE A 478 -18.06 -6.75 -2.09
CA ILE A 478 -18.76 -7.47 -1.01
C ILE A 478 -17.83 -7.78 0.17
N PRO A 479 -16.65 -8.40 0.01
CA PRO A 479 -15.74 -8.61 1.12
C PRO A 479 -15.31 -7.32 1.83
N PRO A 480 -14.94 -6.22 1.12
CA PRO A 480 -14.70 -4.93 1.75
C PRO A 480 -15.90 -4.39 2.55
N ALA A 481 -17.12 -4.45 2.00
CA ALA A 481 -18.33 -4.01 2.70
C ALA A 481 -18.54 -4.78 4.00
N ILE A 482 -18.42 -6.12 3.96
CA ILE A 482 -18.52 -6.97 5.15
C ILE A 482 -17.41 -6.62 6.15
N GLY A 483 -16.16 -6.51 5.69
CA GLY A 483 -15.02 -6.18 6.53
C GLY A 483 -15.17 -4.82 7.23
N MET A 484 -15.72 -3.83 6.53
CA MET A 484 -16.02 -2.51 7.08
C MET A 484 -17.05 -2.60 8.23
N VAL A 485 -18.17 -3.29 8.04
CA VAL A 485 -19.17 -3.48 9.10
C VAL A 485 -18.57 -4.24 10.30
N LEU A 486 -17.86 -5.35 10.04
CA LEU A 486 -17.24 -6.14 11.09
C LEU A 486 -16.18 -5.35 11.88
N SER A 487 -15.49 -4.43 11.24
CA SER A 487 -14.46 -3.60 11.88
C SER A 487 -15.00 -2.66 12.95
N ALA A 488 -16.30 -2.31 12.91
CA ALA A 488 -16.95 -1.51 13.93
C ALA A 488 -17.18 -2.31 15.24
N LEU A 489 -17.34 -3.65 15.19
CA LEU A 489 -17.71 -4.46 16.35
C LEU A 489 -16.76 -4.29 17.55
N PRO A 490 -15.43 -4.37 17.41
CA PRO A 490 -14.50 -4.19 18.53
C PRO A 490 -14.52 -2.77 19.11
N THR A 491 -14.87 -1.76 18.29
CA THR A 491 -14.82 -0.34 18.67
C THR A 491 -16.16 0.21 19.19
N ILE A 492 -17.28 -0.51 19.03
CA ILE A 492 -18.56 -0.14 19.67
C ILE A 492 -18.39 0.02 21.19
N LYS A 493 -17.69 -0.94 21.82
CA LYS A 493 -17.35 -0.91 23.25
C LYS A 493 -15.87 -0.59 23.44
N TYR A 494 -15.39 0.49 22.81
CA TYR A 494 -14.00 0.90 22.92
C TYR A 494 -13.63 1.21 24.37
N ALA A 495 -12.52 0.64 24.83
CA ALA A 495 -12.13 0.67 26.24
C ALA A 495 -11.69 2.05 26.76
N MET A 496 -11.39 2.98 25.85
CA MET A 496 -10.94 4.33 26.20
C MET A 496 -11.85 5.37 25.55
N SER A 497 -12.68 6.06 26.36
CA SER A 497 -13.46 7.23 25.89
C SER A 497 -12.56 8.48 25.82
N ASP A 498 -12.98 9.50 25.06
CA ASP A 498 -12.24 10.76 25.00
C ASP A 498 -12.17 11.48 26.35
N LYS A 499 -13.19 11.31 27.21
CA LYS A 499 -13.18 11.81 28.60
C LYS A 499 -12.12 11.09 29.44
N GLU A 500 -12.02 9.78 29.33
CA GLU A 500 -11.01 8.99 30.03
C GLU A 500 -9.59 9.33 29.54
N HIS A 501 -9.38 9.50 28.24
CA HIS A 501 -8.11 9.94 27.69
C HIS A 501 -7.71 11.33 28.18
N SER A 502 -8.66 12.29 28.22
CA SER A 502 -8.40 13.63 28.76
C SER A 502 -8.03 13.60 30.26
N ARG A 503 -8.66 12.71 31.05
CA ARG A 503 -8.29 12.47 32.45
C ARG A 503 -6.86 11.94 32.56
N ILE A 504 -6.54 10.90 31.81
CA ILE A 504 -5.20 10.30 31.77
C ILE A 504 -4.13 11.35 31.45
N LEU A 505 -4.37 12.17 30.40
CA LEU A 505 -3.45 13.23 30.01
C LEU A 505 -3.24 14.26 31.13
N SER A 506 -4.33 14.71 31.80
CA SER A 506 -4.20 15.69 32.89
C SER A 506 -3.39 15.14 34.06
N GLU A 507 -3.59 13.87 34.42
CA GLU A 507 -2.83 13.21 35.51
C GLU A 507 -1.36 12.96 35.11
N LEU A 508 -1.08 12.60 33.85
CA LEU A 508 0.31 12.46 33.35
C LEU A 508 1.06 13.82 33.36
N VAL A 509 0.39 14.90 32.92
CA VAL A 509 0.98 16.25 32.97
C VAL A 509 1.30 16.65 34.42
N ALA A 510 0.37 16.40 35.36
CA ALA A 510 0.58 16.70 36.79
C ALA A 510 1.76 15.88 37.38
N LYS A 511 1.86 14.58 37.04
CA LYS A 511 3.00 13.73 37.49
C LYS A 511 4.34 14.21 36.90
N ARG A 512 4.39 14.61 35.65
CA ARG A 512 5.61 15.13 35.01
C ARG A 512 6.04 16.48 35.63
N ALA A 513 5.08 17.35 35.96
CA ALA A 513 5.36 18.62 36.64
C ALA A 513 5.93 18.39 38.01
N ALA A 514 5.38 17.46 38.81
CA ALA A 514 5.91 17.10 40.12
C ALA A 514 7.33 16.51 40.08
N GLN A 515 7.61 15.66 39.08
CA GLN A 515 8.95 15.08 38.88
C GLN A 515 9.99 16.09 38.37
N GLY A 516 9.56 17.13 37.66
CA GLY A 516 10.40 18.23 37.18
C GLY A 516 10.85 19.19 38.31
N ASP A 517 10.02 19.36 39.35
CA ASP A 517 10.35 20.16 40.54
C ASP A 517 11.35 19.45 41.46
N ASP A 518 11.26 18.11 41.62
CA ASP A 518 12.21 17.30 42.38
C ASP A 518 13.61 17.21 41.75
N SER A 519 13.76 17.54 40.46
CA SER A 519 15.07 17.55 39.78
C SER A 519 15.74 18.93 39.78
N ALA A 520 15.10 19.94 40.38
CA ALA A 520 15.59 21.31 40.50
C ALA A 520 16.07 21.64 41.93
N GLU A 521 15.89 20.72 42.92
CA GLU A 521 16.54 20.74 44.22
C GLU A 521 17.77 19.80 44.23
#